data_97fdd4c72f3823b38f041a04ba22d23d
#
_entry.id   97fdd4c72f3823b38f041a04ba22d23d
#
_cell.length_a   1.000
_cell.length_b   1.000
_cell.length_c   1.000
_cell.angle_alpha   90.00
_cell.angle_beta   90.00
_cell.angle_gamma   90.00
#
_symmetry.space_group_name_H-M   'P 1'
#
loop_
_entity.id
_entity.type
_entity.pdbx_description
1 polymer ?
#
loop_
_entity_poly.entity_id
_entity_poly.type
_entity_poly.pdbx_seq_one_letter_code
_entity_poly.pdbx_strand_id
1 'polypeptide(L)'
;MSDNGITSDITADTTTDTTNALRDAFFALHHGLPRQGPGSDATTRRLLALAGPLPERPRVLDLGCGPGRSALLLAAEAGADVTAVDLHEPFLAGLRSSAADRGLTDRVRTLRADMGALGELPDASFDLVWAESSVFVLGFDRALAEWRRLLAPGGTLVLTECVWTTEEPGPEARAFWADAYPLRTVSDNAAAAVGAGDHVLGTVPQPEGDWDEYYGPLARHADAADTTVPGMAEAVAAARAEIALRREHGADYGYTGFVLRPADPRWTVREETADDVPRVREINAAAFPTPGESALVDALRADPDAWLPGLSYVAEAPDGTVAAYALITRCHVDGAPAAALAPVAVAPAYQRTGAGQAVVRAVLDAARLRGERLVLVLGHPEYYPRFGFVRASAYGIKPAFEVPDDAMMALLLDGSGPVTRGTISYPAAFGV
;
A
#
# COMPACT_ATOMS: atom_id res chain seq x y z
N MET A 1 18.34 61.84 1.06
CA MET A 1 19.74 61.49 1.40
C MET A 1 19.71 60.60 2.62
N SER A 2 20.27 59.45 2.45
CA SER A 2 20.84 58.56 3.47
C SER A 2 19.92 57.56 4.18
N ASP A 3 20.22 56.36 3.85
CA ASP A 3 20.48 55.25 4.77
C ASP A 3 19.29 54.48 5.30
N ASN A 4 18.92 53.44 4.53
CA ASN A 4 18.17 52.29 5.02
C ASN A 4 18.43 51.05 4.13
N GLY A 5 19.72 50.76 3.85
CA GLY A 5 20.13 49.66 2.98
C GLY A 5 20.91 48.51 3.65
N ILE A 6 21.07 48.49 4.97
CA ILE A 6 21.97 47.52 5.64
C ILE A 6 21.25 46.55 6.58
N THR A 7 19.99 46.81 6.97
CA THR A 7 19.26 45.96 7.93
C THR A 7 18.44 44.83 7.30
N SER A 8 18.20 44.83 5.99
CA SER A 8 17.45 43.75 5.31
C SER A 8 18.35 42.57 4.92
N ASP A 9 19.63 42.79 4.64
CA ASP A 9 20.54 41.69 4.23
C ASP A 9 21.05 40.86 5.41
N ILE A 10 21.16 41.45 6.63
CA ILE A 10 21.63 40.73 7.82
C ILE A 10 20.55 39.78 8.36
N THR A 11 19.26 40.11 8.24
CA THR A 11 18.16 39.25 8.70
C THR A 11 17.90 38.08 7.76
N ALA A 12 18.08 38.25 6.45
CA ALA A 12 17.94 37.17 5.46
C ALA A 12 19.11 36.16 5.58
N ASP A 13 20.32 36.63 5.80
CA ASP A 13 21.52 35.81 5.92
C ASP A 13 21.51 34.99 7.24
N THR A 14 21.13 35.59 8.36
CA THR A 14 21.01 34.91 9.66
C THR A 14 19.90 33.85 9.67
N THR A 15 18.79 34.08 8.95
CA THR A 15 17.70 33.08 8.85
C THR A 15 18.14 31.88 8.02
N THR A 16 18.88 32.09 6.95
CA THR A 16 19.43 31.03 6.09
C THR A 16 20.50 30.22 6.84
N ASP A 17 21.39 30.88 7.61
CA ASP A 17 22.41 30.21 8.41
C ASP A 17 21.82 29.39 9.54
N THR A 18 20.80 29.87 10.23
CA THR A 18 20.09 29.12 11.29
C THR A 18 19.36 27.89 10.71
N THR A 19 18.71 28.04 9.57
CA THR A 19 18.02 26.93 8.87
C THR A 19 19.02 25.86 8.42
N ASN A 20 20.18 26.26 7.91
CA ASN A 20 21.25 25.34 7.51
C ASN A 20 21.83 24.61 8.72
N ALA A 21 22.11 25.29 9.82
CA ALA A 21 22.62 24.69 11.05
C ALA A 21 21.66 23.66 11.64
N LEU A 22 20.36 23.97 11.67
CA LEU A 22 19.33 23.01 12.13
C LEU A 22 19.25 21.76 11.23
N ARG A 23 19.29 21.96 9.92
CA ARG A 23 19.30 20.83 8.96
C ARG A 23 20.54 19.96 9.13
N ASP A 24 21.69 20.55 9.26
CA ASP A 24 22.96 19.82 9.43
C ASP A 24 23.00 19.08 10.77
N ALA A 25 22.45 19.67 11.83
CA ALA A 25 22.30 19.05 13.14
C ALA A 25 21.28 17.88 13.08
N PHE A 26 20.18 18.02 12.35
CA PHE A 26 19.23 16.95 12.11
C PHE A 26 19.93 15.75 11.47
N PHE A 27 20.65 15.94 10.37
CA PHE A 27 21.37 14.84 9.72
C PHE A 27 22.47 14.25 10.60
N ALA A 28 23.18 15.08 11.37
CA ALA A 28 24.19 14.60 12.32
C ALA A 28 23.58 13.73 13.42
N LEU A 29 22.41 14.10 13.96
CA LEU A 29 21.68 13.33 14.96
C LEU A 29 21.21 11.98 14.40
N HIS A 30 20.86 11.93 13.11
CA HIS A 30 20.34 10.74 12.43
C HIS A 30 21.44 9.88 11.78
N HIS A 31 22.68 10.38 11.71
CA HIS A 31 23.78 9.62 11.12
C HIS A 31 24.09 8.37 11.94
N GLY A 32 24.22 7.22 11.26
CA GLY A 32 24.49 5.94 11.92
C GLY A 32 23.25 5.22 12.49
N LEU A 33 22.07 5.83 12.39
CA LEU A 33 20.82 5.09 12.67
C LEU A 33 20.60 4.01 11.61
N PRO A 34 20.04 2.84 11.99
CA PRO A 34 19.77 1.76 11.06
C PRO A 34 18.66 2.09 10.05
N ARG A 35 17.74 3.00 10.42
CA ARG A 35 16.61 3.53 9.64
C ARG A 35 16.44 5.02 9.93
N GLN A 36 15.78 5.72 9.02
CA GLN A 36 15.48 7.15 9.16
C GLN A 36 13.99 7.41 9.50
N GLY A 37 13.25 6.36 9.77
CA GLY A 37 11.84 6.38 10.16
C GLY A 37 11.39 5.00 10.65
N PRO A 38 10.16 4.89 11.18
CA PRO A 38 9.61 3.64 11.68
C PRO A 38 9.57 2.55 10.61
N GLY A 39 9.87 1.31 10.99
CA GLY A 39 9.86 0.16 10.12
C GLY A 39 10.75 -0.97 10.63
N SER A 40 10.54 -2.16 10.09
CA SER A 40 11.35 -3.35 10.39
C SER A 40 11.55 -4.23 9.15
N ASP A 41 12.53 -5.11 9.20
CA ASP A 41 12.72 -6.12 8.17
C ASP A 41 11.49 -7.03 8.03
N ALA A 42 10.77 -7.27 9.12
CA ALA A 42 9.55 -8.07 9.12
C ALA A 42 8.43 -7.37 8.33
N THR A 43 8.26 -6.07 8.51
CA THR A 43 7.29 -5.27 7.75
C THR A 43 7.69 -5.17 6.28
N THR A 44 8.96 -4.92 5.96
CA THR A 44 9.47 -4.92 4.58
C THR A 44 9.17 -6.26 3.88
N ARG A 45 9.37 -7.41 4.55
CA ARG A 45 9.02 -8.74 3.99
C ARG A 45 7.53 -8.93 3.77
N ARG A 46 6.69 -8.45 4.69
CA ARG A 46 5.22 -8.52 4.54
C ARG A 46 4.76 -7.72 3.33
N LEU A 47 5.29 -6.52 3.15
CA LEU A 47 5.00 -5.67 1.99
C LEU A 47 5.48 -6.31 0.68
N LEU A 48 6.68 -6.86 0.68
CA LEU A 48 7.24 -7.58 -0.47
C LEU A 48 6.37 -8.79 -0.87
N ALA A 49 5.90 -9.56 0.10
CA ALA A 49 5.00 -10.69 -0.17
C ALA A 49 3.69 -10.26 -0.83
N LEU A 50 3.14 -9.10 -0.46
CA LEU A 50 1.92 -8.53 -1.05
C LEU A 50 2.16 -7.96 -2.46
N ALA A 51 3.38 -7.58 -2.80
CA ALA A 51 3.70 -7.11 -4.16
C ALA A 51 3.46 -8.20 -5.23
N GLY A 52 3.33 -9.45 -4.79
CA GLY A 52 3.03 -10.60 -5.64
C GLY A 52 4.27 -11.18 -6.32
N PRO A 53 4.09 -12.06 -7.31
CA PRO A 53 5.21 -12.68 -8.01
C PRO A 53 6.01 -11.62 -8.77
N LEU A 54 7.32 -11.61 -8.53
CA LEU A 54 8.29 -10.77 -9.21
C LEU A 54 9.10 -11.60 -10.21
N PRO A 55 9.74 -10.98 -11.22
CA PRO A 55 10.76 -11.63 -12.04
C PRO A 55 11.89 -12.21 -11.19
N GLU A 56 12.67 -13.15 -11.73
CA GLU A 56 13.82 -13.75 -11.05
C GLU A 56 14.85 -12.70 -10.57
N ARG A 57 15.00 -11.62 -11.33
CA ARG A 57 15.86 -10.46 -11.02
C ARG A 57 15.05 -9.18 -11.17
N PRO A 58 14.21 -8.83 -10.19
CA PRO A 58 13.39 -7.64 -10.30
C PRO A 58 14.23 -6.37 -10.24
N ARG A 59 13.90 -5.42 -11.09
CA ARG A 59 14.49 -4.07 -11.08
C ARG A 59 13.71 -3.24 -10.07
N VAL A 60 14.38 -2.81 -9.03
CA VAL A 60 13.78 -2.07 -7.92
C VAL A 60 14.33 -0.65 -7.87
N LEU A 61 13.46 0.32 -7.68
CA LEU A 61 13.79 1.70 -7.36
C LEU A 61 13.38 1.97 -5.91
N ASP A 62 14.35 2.21 -5.03
CA ASP A 62 14.12 2.55 -3.62
C ASP A 62 14.30 4.05 -3.41
N LEU A 63 13.21 4.77 -3.14
CA LEU A 63 13.11 6.23 -3.08
C LEU A 63 13.12 6.75 -1.65
N GLY A 64 14.07 7.66 -1.37
CA GLY A 64 14.36 8.08 0.00
C GLY A 64 14.94 6.93 0.81
N CYS A 65 15.90 6.21 0.21
CA CYS A 65 16.42 4.95 0.75
C CYS A 65 17.14 5.11 2.11
N GLY A 66 17.53 6.34 2.51
CA GLY A 66 18.31 6.57 3.71
C GLY A 66 19.59 5.71 3.73
N PRO A 67 19.90 5.05 4.86
CA PRO A 67 21.04 4.13 4.97
C PRO A 67 20.82 2.78 4.22
N GLY A 68 19.69 2.60 3.54
CA GLY A 68 19.43 1.51 2.60
C GLY A 68 19.00 0.20 3.22
N ARG A 69 18.33 0.21 4.36
CA ARG A 69 17.89 -1.03 5.02
C ARG A 69 16.96 -1.86 4.12
N SER A 70 15.98 -1.22 3.50
CA SER A 70 15.06 -1.84 2.53
C SER A 70 15.80 -2.29 1.27
N ALA A 71 16.65 -1.41 0.70
CA ALA A 71 17.45 -1.74 -0.49
C ALA A 71 18.28 -3.02 -0.32
N LEU A 72 18.96 -3.13 0.82
CA LEU A 72 19.81 -4.30 1.15
C LEU A 72 18.97 -5.58 1.32
N LEU A 73 17.80 -5.49 1.96
CA LEU A 73 16.90 -6.63 2.12
C LEU A 73 16.35 -7.08 0.76
N LEU A 74 15.86 -6.16 -0.06
CA LEU A 74 15.31 -6.46 -1.37
C LEU A 74 16.37 -7.08 -2.30
N ALA A 75 17.61 -6.58 -2.27
CA ALA A 75 18.71 -7.16 -3.02
C ALA A 75 19.06 -8.58 -2.55
N ALA A 76 19.07 -8.81 -1.23
CA ALA A 76 19.46 -10.10 -0.67
C ALA A 76 18.36 -11.16 -0.79
N GLU A 77 17.10 -10.82 -0.52
CA GLU A 77 16.01 -11.80 -0.37
C GLU A 77 15.16 -11.95 -1.64
N ALA A 78 14.96 -10.87 -2.40
CA ALA A 78 14.27 -10.93 -3.69
C ALA A 78 15.22 -11.11 -4.88
N GLY A 79 16.54 -11.12 -4.67
CA GLY A 79 17.53 -11.14 -5.74
C GLY A 79 17.47 -9.89 -6.63
N ALA A 80 16.99 -8.77 -6.10
CA ALA A 80 16.71 -7.56 -6.86
C ALA A 80 17.99 -6.83 -7.30
N ASP A 81 17.89 -6.19 -8.48
CA ASP A 81 18.83 -5.15 -8.89
C ASP A 81 18.25 -3.80 -8.45
N VAL A 82 18.79 -3.24 -7.37
CA VAL A 82 18.24 -2.05 -6.70
C VAL A 82 18.96 -0.79 -7.14
N THR A 83 18.18 0.23 -7.55
CA THR A 83 18.63 1.62 -7.64
C THR A 83 18.10 2.36 -6.42
N ALA A 84 18.98 2.69 -5.49
CA ALA A 84 18.66 3.35 -4.24
C ALA A 84 18.91 4.87 -4.35
N VAL A 85 17.87 5.66 -4.14
CA VAL A 85 17.85 7.12 -4.34
C VAL A 85 17.74 7.83 -3.02
N ASP A 86 18.64 8.78 -2.75
CA ASP A 86 18.56 9.71 -1.63
C ASP A 86 19.27 11.03 -1.96
N LEU A 87 18.90 12.12 -1.31
CA LEU A 87 19.60 13.41 -1.43
C LEU A 87 20.85 13.47 -0.57
N HIS A 88 20.87 12.74 0.54
CA HIS A 88 21.94 12.82 1.54
C HIS A 88 23.08 11.86 1.23
N GLU A 89 24.15 12.38 0.64
CA GLU A 89 25.32 11.57 0.21
C GLU A 89 25.94 10.71 1.32
N PRO A 90 26.03 11.13 2.60
CA PRO A 90 26.53 10.27 3.67
C PRO A 90 25.72 8.98 3.86
N PHE A 91 24.39 9.00 3.67
CA PHE A 91 23.56 7.78 3.71
C PHE A 91 23.91 6.84 2.55
N LEU A 92 24.04 7.39 1.35
CA LEU A 92 24.43 6.62 0.16
C LEU A 92 25.83 5.99 0.30
N ALA A 93 26.78 6.73 0.91
CA ALA A 93 28.10 6.21 1.20
C ALA A 93 28.06 5.04 2.19
N GLY A 94 27.25 5.16 3.26
CA GLY A 94 27.01 4.09 4.23
C GLY A 94 26.36 2.87 3.59
N LEU A 95 25.37 3.09 2.70
CA LEU A 95 24.73 2.02 1.94
C LEU A 95 25.71 1.27 1.04
N ARG A 96 26.60 1.98 0.30
CA ARG A 96 27.64 1.34 -0.52
C ARG A 96 28.57 0.47 0.32
N SER A 97 29.01 0.98 1.50
CA SER A 97 29.84 0.19 2.41
C SER A 97 29.09 -1.06 2.89
N SER A 98 27.86 -0.92 3.34
CA SER A 98 27.03 -2.05 3.82
C SER A 98 26.72 -3.05 2.72
N ALA A 99 26.57 -2.63 1.47
CA ALA A 99 26.40 -3.51 0.33
C ALA A 99 27.69 -4.29 0.03
N ALA A 100 28.84 -3.65 0.13
CA ALA A 100 30.14 -4.32 -0.04
C ALA A 100 30.38 -5.39 1.03
N ASP A 101 30.13 -5.06 2.30
CA ASP A 101 30.28 -6.00 3.43
C ASP A 101 29.37 -7.23 3.31
N ARG A 102 28.26 -7.12 2.59
CA ARG A 102 27.29 -8.20 2.35
C ARG A 102 27.45 -8.89 1.00
N GLY A 103 28.44 -8.50 0.18
CA GLY A 103 28.62 -9.03 -1.16
C GLY A 103 27.52 -8.66 -2.16
N LEU A 104 26.86 -7.51 -1.96
CA LEU A 104 25.74 -7.01 -2.77
C LEU A 104 26.14 -5.84 -3.69
N THR A 105 27.42 -5.56 -3.87
CA THR A 105 27.92 -4.42 -4.68
C THR A 105 27.37 -4.41 -6.10
N ASP A 106 27.24 -5.59 -6.72
CA ASP A 106 26.72 -5.73 -8.09
C ASP A 106 25.19 -5.66 -8.17
N ARG A 107 24.51 -5.60 -7.03
CA ARG A 107 23.05 -5.59 -6.92
C ARG A 107 22.48 -4.24 -6.47
N VAL A 108 23.28 -3.44 -5.76
CA VAL A 108 22.82 -2.16 -5.20
C VAL A 108 23.62 -1.02 -5.81
N ARG A 109 22.94 -0.21 -6.60
CA ARG A 109 23.46 1.04 -7.18
C ARG A 109 22.84 2.22 -6.45
N THR A 110 23.64 3.17 -6.02
CA THR A 110 23.16 4.42 -5.39
C THR A 110 23.06 5.54 -6.43
N LEU A 111 22.04 6.37 -6.28
CA LEU A 111 21.81 7.58 -7.10
C LEU A 111 21.51 8.76 -6.15
N ARG A 112 22.35 9.78 -6.16
CA ARG A 112 22.06 11.03 -5.45
C ARG A 112 21.12 11.87 -6.30
N ALA A 113 19.84 11.91 -5.95
CA ALA A 113 18.80 12.65 -6.67
C ALA A 113 17.64 13.03 -5.75
N ASP A 114 16.88 14.03 -6.14
CA ASP A 114 15.59 14.35 -5.55
C ASP A 114 14.53 13.35 -6.08
N MET A 115 13.81 12.70 -5.16
CA MET A 115 12.75 11.74 -5.54
C MET A 115 11.57 12.39 -6.26
N GLY A 116 11.42 13.71 -6.21
CA GLY A 116 10.48 14.51 -6.98
C GLY A 116 11.03 15.04 -8.30
N ALA A 117 12.28 14.71 -8.68
CA ALA A 117 12.94 15.21 -9.89
C ALA A 117 13.67 14.08 -10.63
N LEU A 118 13.00 12.97 -10.90
CA LEU A 118 13.57 11.75 -11.50
C LEU A 118 13.46 11.72 -13.03
N GLY A 119 13.42 12.87 -13.70
CA GLY A 119 13.24 12.97 -15.15
C GLY A 119 14.30 12.25 -15.99
N GLU A 120 15.49 11.98 -15.45
CA GLU A 120 16.55 11.23 -16.13
C GLU A 120 16.34 9.70 -16.10
N LEU A 121 15.47 9.20 -15.19
CA LEU A 121 15.13 7.78 -15.15
C LEU A 121 14.12 7.46 -16.26
N PRO A 122 14.38 6.42 -17.06
CA PRO A 122 13.50 6.06 -18.17
C PRO A 122 12.16 5.51 -17.67
N ASP A 123 11.12 5.75 -18.44
CA ASP A 123 9.78 5.22 -18.19
C ASP A 123 9.76 3.69 -18.26
N ALA A 124 8.83 3.06 -17.57
CA ALA A 124 8.58 1.61 -17.56
C ALA A 124 9.83 0.76 -17.23
N SER A 125 10.72 1.28 -16.36
CA SER A 125 12.03 0.68 -16.10
C SER A 125 12.10 -0.21 -14.88
N PHE A 126 11.12 -0.10 -13.96
CA PHE A 126 11.17 -0.79 -12.69
C PHE A 126 9.98 -1.72 -12.49
N ASP A 127 10.26 -2.92 -12.04
CA ASP A 127 9.23 -3.91 -11.70
C ASP A 127 8.63 -3.62 -10.31
N LEU A 128 9.39 -2.89 -9.47
CA LEU A 128 8.99 -2.48 -8.14
C LEU A 128 9.54 -1.07 -7.84
N VAL A 129 8.68 -0.14 -7.45
CA VAL A 129 9.05 1.16 -6.86
C VAL A 129 8.74 1.07 -5.37
N TRP A 130 9.72 1.45 -4.54
CA TRP A 130 9.70 1.28 -3.09
C TRP A 130 9.97 2.59 -2.38
N ALA A 131 9.23 2.90 -1.32
CA ALA A 131 9.41 4.13 -0.53
C ALA A 131 8.93 3.91 0.91
N GLU A 132 9.81 3.48 1.81
CA GLU A 132 9.48 3.35 3.23
C GLU A 132 9.80 4.63 3.99
N SER A 133 8.79 5.17 4.70
CA SER A 133 8.91 6.35 5.58
C SER A 133 9.51 7.59 4.90
N SER A 134 9.29 7.76 3.58
CA SER A 134 9.85 8.86 2.79
C SER A 134 8.81 9.64 1.97
N VAL A 135 7.62 9.09 1.77
CA VAL A 135 6.57 9.66 0.90
C VAL A 135 6.12 11.05 1.34
N PHE A 136 6.10 11.32 2.64
CA PHE A 136 5.70 12.62 3.21
C PHE A 136 6.51 13.82 2.65
N VAL A 137 7.75 13.57 2.18
CA VAL A 137 8.59 14.60 1.57
C VAL A 137 7.98 15.14 0.28
N LEU A 138 7.34 14.26 -0.52
CA LEU A 138 6.71 14.61 -1.79
C LEU A 138 5.19 14.81 -1.65
N GLY A 139 4.58 14.08 -0.72
CA GLY A 139 3.15 13.94 -0.54
C GLY A 139 2.59 12.75 -1.33
N PHE A 140 1.61 12.07 -0.73
CA PHE A 140 1.05 10.82 -1.24
C PHE A 140 0.53 10.93 -2.68
N ASP A 141 -0.33 11.92 -2.96
CA ASP A 141 -0.96 12.07 -4.30
C ASP A 141 0.06 12.40 -5.39
N ARG A 142 1.05 13.24 -5.05
CA ARG A 142 2.11 13.61 -5.97
C ARG A 142 3.03 12.41 -6.24
N ALA A 143 3.35 11.62 -5.23
CA ALA A 143 4.13 10.40 -5.38
C ALA A 143 3.45 9.42 -6.35
N LEU A 144 2.14 9.20 -6.21
CA LEU A 144 1.37 8.36 -7.14
C LEU A 144 1.47 8.88 -8.58
N ALA A 145 1.30 10.19 -8.80
CA ALA A 145 1.30 10.79 -10.12
C ALA A 145 2.68 10.72 -10.79
N GLU A 146 3.75 11.05 -10.05
CA GLU A 146 5.10 11.18 -10.62
C GLU A 146 5.82 9.83 -10.76
N TRP A 147 5.60 8.88 -9.84
CA TRP A 147 6.35 7.62 -9.84
C TRP A 147 5.71 6.53 -10.70
N ARG A 148 4.41 6.65 -11.02
CA ARG A 148 3.71 5.68 -11.87
C ARG A 148 4.40 5.43 -13.20
N ARG A 149 4.91 6.48 -13.86
CA ARG A 149 5.58 6.33 -15.17
C ARG A 149 6.82 5.43 -15.11
N LEU A 150 7.45 5.32 -13.93
CA LEU A 150 8.66 4.52 -13.74
C LEU A 150 8.37 3.00 -13.67
N LEU A 151 7.11 2.62 -13.37
CA LEU A 151 6.70 1.24 -13.28
C LEU A 151 6.60 0.58 -14.65
N ALA A 152 7.25 -0.57 -14.78
CA ALA A 152 7.05 -1.46 -15.91
C ALA A 152 5.61 -1.97 -15.97
N PRO A 153 5.11 -2.44 -17.12
CA PRO A 153 3.78 -3.04 -17.21
C PRO A 153 3.59 -4.16 -16.19
N GLY A 154 2.57 -4.01 -15.32
CA GLY A 154 2.32 -4.92 -14.21
C GLY A 154 3.22 -4.71 -12.99
N GLY A 155 4.07 -3.70 -12.99
CA GLY A 155 4.90 -3.30 -11.87
C GLY A 155 4.08 -2.83 -10.67
N THR A 156 4.71 -2.79 -9.49
CA THR A 156 4.05 -2.50 -8.21
C THR A 156 4.73 -1.32 -7.51
N LEU A 157 3.95 -0.42 -6.94
CA LEU A 157 4.41 0.63 -6.03
C LEU A 157 4.16 0.17 -4.60
N VAL A 158 5.17 0.17 -3.78
CA VAL A 158 5.10 -0.08 -2.34
C VAL A 158 5.58 1.17 -1.61
N LEU A 159 4.77 1.68 -0.73
CA LEU A 159 5.11 2.83 0.09
C LEU A 159 4.56 2.69 1.51
N THR A 160 5.18 3.35 2.47
CA THR A 160 4.61 3.48 3.81
C THR A 160 4.33 4.95 4.10
N GLU A 161 3.15 5.20 4.69
CA GLU A 161 2.65 6.53 4.98
C GLU A 161 2.13 6.61 6.42
N CYS A 162 2.35 7.75 7.07
CA CYS A 162 1.75 8.03 8.37
C CYS A 162 0.27 8.36 8.21
N VAL A 163 -0.57 7.73 9.00
CA VAL A 163 -2.03 7.82 8.87
C VAL A 163 -2.70 7.94 10.23
N TRP A 164 -3.91 8.51 10.27
CA TRP A 164 -4.77 8.38 11.42
C TRP A 164 -5.26 6.95 11.57
N THR A 165 -5.19 6.41 12.77
CA THR A 165 -5.69 5.07 13.15
C THR A 165 -7.04 5.14 13.84
N THR A 166 -7.54 6.35 14.11
CA THR A 166 -8.85 6.66 14.67
C THR A 166 -9.49 7.82 13.91
N GLU A 167 -10.83 7.88 13.90
CA GLU A 167 -11.58 8.99 13.32
C GLU A 167 -11.54 10.25 14.21
N GLU A 168 -11.27 10.07 15.51
CA GLU A 168 -11.23 11.15 16.49
C GLU A 168 -9.86 11.20 17.21
N PRO A 169 -8.77 11.61 16.51
CA PRO A 169 -7.47 11.78 17.14
C PRO A 169 -7.49 12.88 18.22
N GLY A 170 -6.67 12.73 19.25
CA GLY A 170 -6.50 13.73 20.32
C GLY A 170 -6.07 15.10 19.80
N PRO A 171 -6.40 16.19 20.50
CA PRO A 171 -6.11 17.55 20.03
C PRO A 171 -4.61 17.82 19.91
N GLU A 172 -3.78 17.26 20.76
CA GLU A 172 -2.31 17.40 20.72
C GLU A 172 -1.71 16.74 19.49
N ALA A 173 -2.14 15.51 19.17
CA ALA A 173 -1.71 14.81 17.96
C ALA A 173 -2.16 15.55 16.70
N ARG A 174 -3.40 16.06 16.67
CA ARG A 174 -3.90 16.87 15.55
C ARG A 174 -3.07 18.14 15.35
N ALA A 175 -2.76 18.85 16.43
CA ALA A 175 -1.98 20.10 16.35
C ALA A 175 -0.58 19.83 15.79
N PHE A 176 0.09 18.81 16.29
CA PHE A 176 1.44 18.44 15.82
C PHE A 176 1.44 18.11 14.32
N TRP A 177 0.54 17.24 13.88
CA TRP A 177 0.53 16.80 12.48
C TRP A 177 -0.03 17.85 11.53
N ALA A 178 -0.91 18.76 11.97
CA ALA A 178 -1.40 19.85 11.13
C ALA A 178 -0.26 20.80 10.68
N ASP A 179 0.72 21.03 11.57
CA ASP A 179 1.87 21.89 11.28
C ASP A 179 2.96 21.14 10.49
N ALA A 180 3.11 19.82 10.70
CA ALA A 180 4.17 19.02 10.11
C ALA A 180 3.76 18.44 8.74
N TYR A 181 2.64 17.71 8.70
CA TYR A 181 2.13 17.00 7.51
C TYR A 181 0.68 16.58 7.72
N PRO A 182 -0.27 16.98 6.86
CA PRO A 182 -1.68 16.64 7.05
C PRO A 182 -1.93 15.14 6.83
N LEU A 183 -2.18 14.41 7.91
CA LEU A 183 -2.49 12.97 7.85
C LEU A 183 -3.90 12.72 7.33
N ARG A 184 -4.05 11.62 6.60
CA ARG A 184 -5.32 11.00 6.20
C ARG A 184 -5.52 9.67 6.91
N THR A 185 -6.72 9.11 6.85
CA THR A 185 -6.96 7.72 7.25
C THR A 185 -6.42 6.73 6.20
N VAL A 186 -6.30 5.46 6.57
CA VAL A 186 -5.97 4.38 5.61
C VAL A 186 -6.99 4.34 4.46
N SER A 187 -8.27 4.53 4.79
CA SER A 187 -9.36 4.54 3.80
C SER A 187 -9.24 5.71 2.82
N ASP A 188 -8.90 6.91 3.31
CA ASP A 188 -8.72 8.08 2.44
C ASP A 188 -7.56 7.91 1.47
N ASN A 189 -6.41 7.38 1.95
CA ASN A 189 -5.27 7.10 1.08
C ASN A 189 -5.57 5.98 0.08
N ALA A 190 -6.30 4.94 0.49
CA ALA A 190 -6.77 3.90 -0.42
C ALA A 190 -7.72 4.47 -1.49
N ALA A 191 -8.65 5.36 -1.10
CA ALA A 191 -9.54 6.04 -2.03
C ALA A 191 -8.78 6.94 -3.01
N ALA A 192 -7.77 7.67 -2.53
CA ALA A 192 -6.90 8.49 -3.38
C ALA A 192 -6.13 7.63 -4.40
N ALA A 193 -5.59 6.48 -3.99
CA ALA A 193 -4.92 5.54 -4.90
C ALA A 193 -5.88 5.00 -5.97
N VAL A 194 -7.07 4.56 -5.58
CA VAL A 194 -8.11 4.08 -6.51
C VAL A 194 -8.54 5.21 -7.45
N GLY A 195 -8.77 6.42 -6.93
CA GLY A 195 -9.09 7.61 -7.73
C GLY A 195 -7.99 8.00 -8.72
N ALA A 196 -6.73 7.72 -8.38
CA ALA A 196 -5.60 7.89 -9.29
C ALA A 196 -5.48 6.77 -10.33
N GLY A 197 -6.31 5.72 -10.27
CA GLY A 197 -6.32 4.58 -11.19
C GLY A 197 -5.35 3.47 -10.78
N ASP A 198 -5.06 3.32 -9.49
CA ASP A 198 -4.32 2.18 -8.94
C ASP A 198 -5.27 1.19 -8.24
N HIS A 199 -4.92 -0.08 -8.27
CA HIS A 199 -5.51 -1.09 -7.40
C HIS A 199 -4.73 -1.18 -6.10
N VAL A 200 -5.43 -1.26 -4.97
CA VAL A 200 -4.84 -1.51 -3.66
C VAL A 200 -4.72 -3.03 -3.45
N LEU A 201 -3.52 -3.58 -3.63
CA LEU A 201 -3.27 -5.02 -3.46
C LEU A 201 -3.35 -5.44 -1.99
N GLY A 202 -3.02 -4.53 -1.08
CA GLY A 202 -3.11 -4.72 0.36
C GLY A 202 -2.56 -3.54 1.13
N THR A 203 -2.92 -3.49 2.41
CA THR A 203 -2.38 -2.55 3.39
C THR A 203 -1.77 -3.31 4.56
N VAL A 204 -0.71 -2.78 5.14
CA VAL A 204 0.02 -3.40 6.27
C VAL A 204 0.25 -2.35 7.34
N PRO A 205 -0.57 -2.31 8.39
CA PRO A 205 -0.27 -1.51 9.56
C PRO A 205 1.06 -1.94 10.18
N GLN A 206 1.92 -0.98 10.49
CA GLN A 206 3.19 -1.26 11.16
C GLN A 206 2.93 -1.50 12.65
N PRO A 207 3.51 -2.57 13.23
CA PRO A 207 3.40 -2.83 14.66
C PRO A 207 4.22 -1.84 15.48
N GLU A 208 3.93 -1.72 16.78
CA GLU A 208 4.65 -0.83 17.69
C GLU A 208 6.17 -1.07 17.71
N GLY A 209 6.59 -2.32 17.58
CA GLY A 209 8.03 -2.64 17.48
C GLY A 209 8.79 -1.97 16.35
N ASP A 210 8.09 -1.59 15.26
CA ASP A 210 8.70 -0.86 14.14
C ASP A 210 9.09 0.58 14.55
N TRP A 211 8.34 1.17 15.47
CA TRP A 211 8.65 2.48 16.06
C TRP A 211 9.83 2.39 17.03
N ASP A 212 9.89 1.31 17.81
CA ASP A 212 11.01 1.07 18.73
C ASP A 212 12.34 0.88 17.99
N GLU A 213 12.33 0.25 16.80
CA GLU A 213 13.53 0.10 15.95
C GLU A 213 14.11 1.44 15.49
N TYR A 214 13.28 2.48 15.40
CA TYR A 214 13.72 3.84 15.05
C TYR A 214 13.95 4.72 16.28
N TYR A 215 12.95 4.84 17.16
CA TYR A 215 13.03 5.76 18.31
C TYR A 215 14.01 5.32 19.39
N GLY A 216 14.24 4.02 19.56
CA GLY A 216 15.21 3.54 20.52
C GLY A 216 16.64 4.02 20.22
N PRO A 217 17.17 3.82 19.00
CA PRO A 217 18.45 4.40 18.59
C PRO A 217 18.47 5.93 18.60
N LEU A 218 17.42 6.58 18.09
CA LEU A 218 17.33 8.04 18.04
C LEU A 218 17.39 8.67 19.45
N ALA A 219 16.68 8.10 20.42
CA ALA A 219 16.73 8.56 21.81
C ALA A 219 18.16 8.48 22.40
N ARG A 220 18.89 7.38 22.13
CA ARG A 220 20.28 7.23 22.56
C ARG A 220 21.21 8.26 21.91
N HIS A 221 21.01 8.57 20.63
CA HIS A 221 21.75 9.64 19.95
C HIS A 221 21.45 11.01 20.55
N ALA A 222 20.17 11.30 20.83
CA ALA A 222 19.73 12.53 21.47
C ALA A 222 20.33 12.71 22.90
N ASP A 223 20.49 11.60 23.63
CA ASP A 223 21.09 11.61 24.96
C ASP A 223 22.63 11.81 24.94
N ALA A 224 23.29 11.38 23.85
CA ALA A 224 24.72 11.48 23.67
C ALA A 224 25.15 12.74 22.90
N ALA A 225 24.20 13.52 22.35
CA ALA A 225 24.49 14.64 21.47
C ALA A 225 25.17 15.83 22.22
N ASP A 226 26.16 16.43 21.57
CA ASP A 226 26.76 17.69 22.05
C ASP A 226 25.87 18.87 21.64
N THR A 227 25.04 19.34 22.57
CA THR A 227 24.10 20.43 22.35
C THR A 227 24.77 21.81 22.22
N THR A 228 26.09 21.91 22.31
CA THR A 228 26.85 23.15 22.04
C THR A 228 27.07 23.34 20.53
N VAL A 229 26.89 22.31 19.72
CA VAL A 229 26.93 22.40 18.25
C VAL A 229 25.72 23.20 17.76
N PRO A 230 25.90 24.17 16.84
CA PRO A 230 24.80 24.98 16.31
C PRO A 230 23.66 24.14 15.77
N GLY A 231 22.41 24.42 16.20
CA GLY A 231 21.19 23.68 15.79
C GLY A 231 20.96 22.37 16.52
N MET A 232 21.94 21.81 17.24
CA MET A 232 21.80 20.49 17.87
C MET A 232 20.84 20.50 19.06
N ALA A 233 20.80 21.56 19.85
CA ALA A 233 19.83 21.65 20.95
C ALA A 233 18.39 21.60 20.46
N GLU A 234 18.10 22.30 19.38
CA GLU A 234 16.78 22.32 18.72
C GLU A 234 16.45 20.96 18.09
N ALA A 235 17.40 20.32 17.39
CA ALA A 235 17.22 19.00 16.79
C ALA A 235 16.94 17.94 17.88
N VAL A 236 17.67 17.96 18.99
CA VAL A 236 17.43 17.06 20.14
C VAL A 236 16.07 17.32 20.77
N ALA A 237 15.69 18.59 20.93
CA ALA A 237 14.39 18.97 21.50
C ALA A 237 13.24 18.47 20.60
N ALA A 238 13.35 18.64 19.27
CA ALA A 238 12.38 18.15 18.30
C ALA A 238 12.25 16.62 18.34
N ALA A 239 13.36 15.89 18.31
CA ALA A 239 13.36 14.43 18.40
C ALA A 239 12.71 13.92 19.70
N ARG A 240 12.99 14.55 20.83
CA ARG A 240 12.38 14.20 22.12
C ARG A 240 10.89 14.50 22.16
N ALA A 241 10.46 15.64 21.58
CA ALA A 241 9.04 15.99 21.49
C ALA A 241 8.26 14.98 20.64
N GLU A 242 8.80 14.58 19.49
CA GLU A 242 8.21 13.57 18.62
C GLU A 242 8.09 12.20 19.33
N ILE A 243 9.15 11.74 19.99
CA ILE A 243 9.14 10.50 20.78
C ILE A 243 8.11 10.57 21.93
N ALA A 244 8.01 11.71 22.62
CA ALA A 244 7.04 11.89 23.70
C ALA A 244 5.60 11.86 23.15
N LEU A 245 5.34 12.56 22.06
CA LEU A 245 4.03 12.55 21.39
C LEU A 245 3.63 11.13 21.00
N ARG A 246 4.54 10.36 20.41
CA ARG A 246 4.26 8.96 20.04
C ARG A 246 3.89 8.11 21.26
N ARG A 247 4.61 8.27 22.36
CA ARG A 247 4.32 7.50 23.60
C ARG A 247 2.95 7.81 24.18
N GLU A 248 2.50 9.05 24.06
CA GLU A 248 1.23 9.52 24.61
C GLU A 248 0.07 9.29 23.67
N HIS A 249 0.26 9.53 22.37
CA HIS A 249 -0.77 9.52 21.33
C HIS A 249 -0.57 8.41 20.28
N GLY A 250 0.21 7.38 20.59
CA GLY A 250 0.52 6.31 19.63
C GLY A 250 -0.68 5.47 19.19
N ALA A 251 -1.82 5.56 19.88
CA ALA A 251 -3.06 4.97 19.44
C ALA A 251 -3.79 5.78 18.36
N ASP A 252 -3.47 7.08 18.22
CA ASP A 252 -4.17 8.00 17.33
C ASP A 252 -3.65 7.94 15.89
N TYR A 253 -2.37 7.63 15.71
CA TYR A 253 -1.72 7.60 14.41
C TYR A 253 -0.66 6.49 14.32
N GLY A 254 -0.35 6.09 13.10
CA GLY A 254 0.66 5.06 12.86
C GLY A 254 1.09 5.04 11.40
N TYR A 255 2.15 4.30 11.10
CA TYR A 255 2.52 4.02 9.72
C TYR A 255 1.75 2.82 9.18
N THR A 256 1.28 2.94 7.95
CA THR A 256 0.68 1.86 7.18
C THR A 256 1.39 1.75 5.84
N GLY A 257 1.78 0.55 5.47
CA GLY A 257 2.27 0.25 4.14
C GLY A 257 1.11 0.03 3.17
N PHE A 258 1.24 0.59 1.98
CA PHE A 258 0.33 0.43 0.85
C PHE A 258 1.06 -0.28 -0.28
N VAL A 259 0.45 -1.33 -0.80
CA VAL A 259 0.94 -2.04 -1.99
C VAL A 259 -0.04 -1.77 -3.12
N LEU A 260 0.42 -1.04 -4.12
CA LEU A 260 -0.40 -0.45 -5.18
C LEU A 260 0.06 -0.95 -6.54
N ARG A 261 -0.88 -1.10 -7.48
CA ARG A 261 -0.58 -1.46 -8.86
C ARG A 261 -1.44 -0.67 -9.82
N PRO A 262 -0.86 -0.01 -10.83
CA PRO A 262 -1.65 0.65 -11.87
C PRO A 262 -2.66 -0.30 -12.51
N ALA A 263 -3.87 0.18 -12.72
CA ALA A 263 -4.89 -0.55 -13.46
C ALA A 263 -4.42 -0.82 -14.90
N ASP A 264 -4.78 -1.96 -15.45
CA ASP A 264 -4.46 -2.31 -16.82
C ASP A 264 -5.28 -1.43 -17.79
N PRO A 265 -4.65 -0.55 -18.58
CA PRO A 265 -5.37 0.40 -19.42
C PRO A 265 -6.15 -0.25 -20.56
N ARG A 266 -5.97 -1.57 -20.79
CA ARG A 266 -6.74 -2.32 -21.79
C ARG A 266 -8.17 -2.58 -21.36
N TRP A 267 -8.49 -2.40 -20.07
CA TRP A 267 -9.80 -2.70 -19.49
C TRP A 267 -10.37 -1.47 -18.81
N THR A 268 -11.53 -1.00 -19.28
CA THR A 268 -12.34 -0.05 -18.52
C THR A 268 -13.22 -0.84 -17.55
N VAL A 269 -13.03 -0.60 -16.24
CA VAL A 269 -13.81 -1.32 -15.23
C VAL A 269 -14.72 -0.34 -14.52
N ARG A 270 -15.99 -0.70 -14.41
CA ARG A 270 -17.04 0.13 -13.78
C ARG A 270 -18.10 -0.71 -13.09
N GLU A 271 -18.89 -0.05 -12.26
CA GLU A 271 -20.08 -0.65 -11.68
C GLU A 271 -21.06 -1.07 -12.79
N GLU A 272 -21.72 -2.21 -12.59
CA GLU A 272 -22.79 -2.70 -13.44
C GLU A 272 -23.96 -1.73 -13.46
N THR A 273 -24.54 -1.52 -14.62
CA THR A 273 -25.78 -0.76 -14.81
C THR A 273 -26.93 -1.67 -15.22
N ALA A 274 -28.16 -1.18 -15.19
CA ALA A 274 -29.32 -1.95 -15.62
C ALA A 274 -29.21 -2.42 -17.10
N ASP A 275 -28.52 -1.66 -17.94
CA ASP A 275 -28.33 -1.97 -19.36
C ASP A 275 -27.36 -3.15 -19.58
N ASP A 276 -26.50 -3.45 -18.60
CA ASP A 276 -25.55 -4.54 -18.66
C ASP A 276 -26.16 -5.90 -18.32
N VAL A 277 -27.31 -5.92 -17.62
CA VAL A 277 -27.95 -7.15 -17.11
C VAL A 277 -28.12 -8.25 -18.17
N PRO A 278 -28.58 -7.97 -19.41
CA PRO A 278 -28.67 -8.99 -20.44
C PRO A 278 -27.30 -9.58 -20.79
N ARG A 279 -26.28 -8.70 -20.91
CA ARG A 279 -24.93 -9.13 -21.25
C ARG A 279 -24.26 -9.92 -20.12
N VAL A 280 -24.47 -9.51 -18.88
CA VAL A 280 -24.02 -10.24 -17.69
C VAL A 280 -24.59 -11.66 -17.64
N ARG A 281 -25.88 -11.84 -17.97
CA ARG A 281 -26.50 -13.16 -18.10
C ARG A 281 -25.82 -14.02 -19.16
N GLU A 282 -25.55 -13.47 -20.35
CA GLU A 282 -24.86 -14.17 -21.45
C GLU A 282 -23.45 -14.59 -21.02
N ILE A 283 -22.69 -13.70 -20.39
CA ILE A 283 -21.33 -14.00 -19.93
C ILE A 283 -21.33 -15.13 -18.91
N ASN A 284 -22.20 -15.06 -17.90
CA ASN A 284 -22.31 -16.12 -16.89
C ASN A 284 -22.75 -17.45 -17.52
N ALA A 285 -23.74 -17.46 -18.41
CA ALA A 285 -24.18 -18.67 -19.10
C ALA A 285 -23.08 -19.28 -19.99
N ALA A 286 -22.19 -18.46 -20.56
CA ALA A 286 -21.12 -18.94 -21.44
C ALA A 286 -19.83 -19.32 -20.69
N ALA A 287 -19.60 -18.79 -19.49
CA ALA A 287 -18.38 -19.02 -18.72
C ALA A 287 -18.42 -20.31 -17.90
N PHE A 288 -19.60 -20.82 -17.57
CA PHE A 288 -19.79 -21.98 -16.71
C PHE A 288 -20.44 -23.15 -17.47
N PRO A 289 -20.24 -24.40 -17.01
CA PRO A 289 -20.82 -25.59 -17.67
C PRO A 289 -22.34 -25.62 -17.66
N THR A 290 -22.98 -24.93 -16.70
CA THR A 290 -24.43 -24.87 -16.54
C THR A 290 -24.89 -23.42 -16.47
N PRO A 291 -26.16 -23.11 -16.75
CA PRO A 291 -26.69 -21.76 -16.60
C PRO A 291 -27.01 -21.38 -15.13
N GLY A 292 -26.62 -22.23 -14.16
CA GLY A 292 -26.91 -22.02 -12.74
C GLY A 292 -26.40 -20.71 -12.20
N GLU A 293 -25.19 -20.30 -12.60
CA GLU A 293 -24.56 -19.05 -12.15
C GLU A 293 -25.28 -17.80 -12.69
N SER A 294 -25.84 -17.89 -13.90
CA SER A 294 -26.67 -16.82 -14.44
C SER A 294 -27.97 -16.64 -13.63
N ALA A 295 -28.63 -17.74 -13.29
CA ALA A 295 -29.82 -17.75 -12.45
C ALA A 295 -29.50 -17.31 -11.00
N LEU A 296 -28.33 -17.70 -10.48
CA LEU A 296 -27.84 -17.26 -9.17
C LEU A 296 -27.70 -15.73 -9.10
N VAL A 297 -27.10 -15.09 -10.11
CA VAL A 297 -26.95 -13.63 -10.14
C VAL A 297 -28.32 -12.94 -10.13
N ASP A 298 -29.30 -13.45 -10.88
CA ASP A 298 -30.65 -12.88 -10.90
C ASP A 298 -31.35 -13.04 -9.54
N ALA A 299 -31.20 -14.18 -8.88
CA ALA A 299 -31.74 -14.43 -7.55
C ALA A 299 -31.09 -13.53 -6.49
N LEU A 300 -29.76 -13.38 -6.52
CA LEU A 300 -29.03 -12.51 -5.60
C LEU A 300 -29.40 -11.03 -5.80
N ARG A 301 -29.60 -10.61 -7.05
CA ARG A 301 -30.06 -9.24 -7.37
C ARG A 301 -31.45 -8.93 -6.81
N ALA A 302 -32.31 -9.94 -6.71
CA ALA A 302 -33.65 -9.81 -6.16
C ALA A 302 -33.69 -9.92 -4.62
N ASP A 303 -32.62 -10.32 -3.97
CA ASP A 303 -32.51 -10.50 -2.52
C ASP A 303 -31.84 -9.28 -1.88
N PRO A 304 -32.61 -8.40 -1.19
CA PRO A 304 -32.07 -7.19 -0.57
C PRO A 304 -31.13 -7.46 0.61
N ASP A 305 -31.18 -8.64 1.23
CA ASP A 305 -30.28 -9.03 2.32
C ASP A 305 -28.94 -9.56 1.80
N ALA A 306 -28.92 -10.06 0.58
CA ALA A 306 -27.72 -10.54 -0.09
C ALA A 306 -27.03 -9.48 -0.95
N TRP A 307 -27.82 -8.65 -1.64
CA TRP A 307 -27.30 -7.67 -2.59
C TRP A 307 -26.60 -6.51 -1.90
N LEU A 308 -25.33 -6.31 -2.22
CA LEU A 308 -24.56 -5.15 -1.76
C LEU A 308 -24.47 -4.13 -2.90
N PRO A 309 -25.22 -3.01 -2.85
CA PRO A 309 -25.18 -1.98 -3.89
C PRO A 309 -23.73 -1.47 -4.10
N GLY A 310 -23.31 -1.29 -5.36
CA GLY A 310 -21.96 -0.85 -5.70
C GLY A 310 -20.89 -1.93 -5.59
N LEU A 311 -21.26 -3.22 -5.50
CA LEU A 311 -20.32 -4.35 -5.51
C LEU A 311 -20.61 -5.35 -6.64
N SER A 312 -21.17 -4.87 -7.74
CA SER A 312 -21.38 -5.59 -8.99
C SER A 312 -20.65 -4.84 -10.11
N TYR A 313 -19.66 -5.47 -10.74
CA TYR A 313 -18.73 -4.82 -11.65
C TYR A 313 -18.62 -5.54 -12.98
N VAL A 314 -18.40 -4.76 -14.04
CA VAL A 314 -18.08 -5.24 -15.38
C VAL A 314 -16.74 -4.70 -15.86
N ALA A 315 -16.05 -5.47 -16.71
CA ALA A 315 -14.87 -5.01 -17.43
C ALA A 315 -15.18 -4.94 -18.93
N GLU A 316 -14.90 -3.79 -19.52
CA GLU A 316 -15.10 -3.50 -20.94
C GLU A 316 -13.78 -3.53 -21.69
N ALA A 317 -13.80 -4.15 -22.87
CA ALA A 317 -12.71 -4.05 -23.83
C ALA A 317 -12.69 -2.65 -24.50
N PRO A 318 -11.59 -2.27 -25.21
CA PRO A 318 -11.48 -0.96 -25.85
C PRO A 318 -12.58 -0.62 -26.88
N ASP A 319 -13.27 -1.62 -27.38
CA ASP A 319 -14.41 -1.46 -28.31
C ASP A 319 -15.77 -1.27 -27.57
N GLY A 320 -15.75 -1.18 -26.25
CA GLY A 320 -16.94 -1.05 -25.42
C GLY A 320 -17.67 -2.38 -25.12
N THR A 321 -17.13 -3.51 -25.58
CA THR A 321 -17.73 -4.81 -25.30
C THR A 321 -17.52 -5.23 -23.86
N VAL A 322 -18.60 -5.51 -23.11
CA VAL A 322 -18.51 -6.08 -21.77
C VAL A 322 -17.99 -7.52 -21.89
N ALA A 323 -16.80 -7.76 -21.32
CA ALA A 323 -16.00 -8.97 -21.45
C ALA A 323 -15.96 -9.83 -20.19
N ALA A 324 -16.09 -9.23 -19.01
CA ALA A 324 -16.03 -9.92 -17.72
C ALA A 324 -16.98 -9.29 -16.71
N TYR A 325 -17.32 -10.10 -15.70
CA TYR A 325 -18.23 -9.76 -14.61
C TYR A 325 -17.71 -10.29 -13.29
N ALA A 326 -17.90 -9.55 -12.20
CA ALA A 326 -17.67 -10.01 -10.84
C ALA A 326 -18.69 -9.40 -9.88
N LEU A 327 -19.16 -10.21 -8.94
CA LEU A 327 -20.14 -9.84 -7.93
C LEU A 327 -19.63 -10.18 -6.54
N ILE A 328 -19.79 -9.24 -5.61
CA ILE A 328 -19.64 -9.48 -4.18
C ILE A 328 -21.01 -9.30 -3.50
N THR A 329 -21.39 -10.26 -2.68
CA THR A 329 -22.66 -10.29 -1.95
C THR A 329 -22.44 -10.51 -0.47
N ARG A 330 -23.43 -10.22 0.37
CA ARG A 330 -23.40 -10.49 1.79
C ARG A 330 -23.36 -11.99 2.07
N CYS A 331 -22.49 -12.40 2.98
CA CYS A 331 -22.54 -13.67 3.68
C CYS A 331 -22.16 -13.46 5.15
N HIS A 332 -22.12 -14.50 5.96
CA HIS A 332 -21.78 -14.39 7.37
C HIS A 332 -20.82 -15.52 7.77
N VAL A 333 -20.01 -15.28 8.80
CA VAL A 333 -19.23 -16.31 9.49
C VAL A 333 -19.67 -16.34 10.94
N ASP A 334 -20.32 -17.41 11.37
CA ASP A 334 -20.96 -17.53 12.71
C ASP A 334 -21.76 -16.26 13.09
N GLY A 335 -22.54 -15.74 12.12
CA GLY A 335 -23.39 -14.56 12.28
C GLY A 335 -22.67 -13.20 12.14
N ALA A 336 -21.35 -13.14 12.10
CA ALA A 336 -20.62 -11.91 11.81
C ALA A 336 -20.63 -11.60 10.30
N PRO A 337 -20.84 -10.33 9.90
CA PRO A 337 -20.86 -9.95 8.49
C PRO A 337 -19.55 -10.29 7.77
N ALA A 338 -19.67 -10.87 6.59
CA ALA A 338 -18.60 -11.14 5.64
C ALA A 338 -19.17 -10.99 4.21
N ALA A 339 -18.30 -10.99 3.22
CA ALA A 339 -18.67 -10.87 1.82
C ALA A 339 -18.24 -12.12 1.04
N ALA A 340 -19.03 -12.51 0.04
CA ALA A 340 -18.74 -13.63 -0.85
C ALA A 340 -18.51 -13.10 -2.27
N LEU A 341 -17.33 -13.39 -2.84
CA LEU A 341 -17.01 -13.10 -4.24
C LEU A 341 -17.50 -14.26 -5.11
N ALA A 342 -18.70 -14.12 -5.67
CA ALA A 342 -19.32 -15.11 -6.55
C ALA A 342 -20.54 -14.51 -7.27
N PRO A 343 -20.66 -14.77 -8.60
CA PRO A 343 -19.68 -15.40 -9.47
C PRO A 343 -18.61 -14.43 -9.99
N VAL A 344 -17.55 -15.01 -10.56
CA VAL A 344 -16.61 -14.31 -11.44
C VAL A 344 -16.66 -14.98 -12.79
N ALA A 345 -17.05 -14.26 -13.82
CA ALA A 345 -17.26 -14.77 -15.15
C ALA A 345 -16.49 -13.96 -16.21
N VAL A 346 -15.89 -14.65 -17.19
CA VAL A 346 -15.22 -14.03 -18.34
C VAL A 346 -15.75 -14.66 -19.60
N ALA A 347 -16.23 -13.85 -20.53
CA ALA A 347 -16.67 -14.33 -21.83
C ALA A 347 -15.54 -15.13 -22.52
N PRO A 348 -15.84 -16.30 -23.15
CA PRO A 348 -14.83 -17.20 -23.68
C PRO A 348 -13.77 -16.54 -24.58
N ALA A 349 -14.17 -15.57 -25.40
CA ALA A 349 -13.26 -14.83 -26.31
C ALA A 349 -12.23 -13.97 -25.57
N TYR A 350 -12.49 -13.62 -24.31
CA TYR A 350 -11.63 -12.73 -23.50
C TYR A 350 -10.95 -13.45 -22.33
N GLN A 351 -11.08 -14.77 -22.23
CA GLN A 351 -10.38 -15.55 -21.21
C GLN A 351 -8.86 -15.47 -21.41
N ARG A 352 -8.12 -15.42 -20.30
CA ARG A 352 -6.64 -15.30 -20.26
C ARG A 352 -6.07 -14.02 -20.88
N THR A 353 -6.88 -12.98 -21.05
CA THR A 353 -6.45 -11.65 -21.55
C THR A 353 -6.23 -10.61 -20.45
N GLY A 354 -6.59 -10.92 -19.20
CA GLY A 354 -6.53 -10.00 -18.06
C GLY A 354 -7.89 -9.47 -17.60
N ALA A 355 -8.96 -9.60 -18.40
CA ALA A 355 -10.30 -9.10 -18.07
C ALA A 355 -10.80 -9.54 -16.68
N GLY A 356 -10.65 -10.83 -16.37
CA GLY A 356 -11.05 -11.37 -15.05
C GLY A 356 -10.22 -10.80 -13.91
N GLN A 357 -8.94 -10.52 -14.12
CA GLN A 357 -8.13 -9.87 -13.09
C GLN A 357 -8.55 -8.42 -12.87
N ALA A 358 -8.83 -7.68 -13.95
CA ALA A 358 -9.25 -6.30 -13.88
C ALA A 358 -10.55 -6.16 -13.07
N VAL A 359 -11.59 -6.95 -13.39
CA VAL A 359 -12.88 -6.86 -12.71
C VAL A 359 -12.82 -7.32 -11.24
N VAL A 360 -12.03 -8.38 -10.93
CA VAL A 360 -11.86 -8.84 -9.55
C VAL A 360 -11.14 -7.78 -8.69
N ARG A 361 -10.08 -7.17 -9.21
CA ARG A 361 -9.38 -6.10 -8.47
C ARG A 361 -10.32 -4.93 -8.18
N ALA A 362 -11.04 -4.46 -9.18
CA ALA A 362 -11.94 -3.32 -9.01
C ALA A 362 -13.08 -3.59 -7.99
N VAL A 363 -13.68 -4.77 -8.02
CA VAL A 363 -14.74 -5.09 -7.04
C VAL A 363 -14.18 -5.27 -5.63
N LEU A 364 -12.94 -5.76 -5.48
CA LEU A 364 -12.25 -5.84 -4.19
C LEU A 364 -11.88 -4.44 -3.67
N ASP A 365 -11.43 -3.53 -4.54
CA ASP A 365 -11.18 -2.13 -4.18
C ASP A 365 -12.48 -1.43 -3.74
N ALA A 366 -13.57 -1.64 -4.48
CA ALA A 366 -14.89 -1.13 -4.10
C ALA A 366 -15.36 -1.68 -2.74
N ALA A 367 -15.18 -2.98 -2.49
CA ALA A 367 -15.50 -3.59 -1.19
C ALA A 367 -14.67 -2.98 -0.05
N ARG A 368 -13.38 -2.75 -0.27
CA ARG A 368 -12.49 -2.08 0.71
C ARG A 368 -12.98 -0.66 1.02
N LEU A 369 -13.29 0.14 0.00
CA LEU A 369 -13.78 1.51 0.16
C LEU A 369 -15.15 1.60 0.86
N ARG A 370 -15.92 0.52 0.84
CA ARG A 370 -17.19 0.40 1.57
C ARG A 370 -17.02 -0.14 3.00
N GLY A 371 -15.78 -0.39 3.44
CA GLY A 371 -15.48 -0.88 4.77
C GLY A 371 -15.71 -2.39 4.97
N GLU A 372 -15.85 -3.16 3.89
CA GLU A 372 -15.87 -4.61 4.01
C GLU A 372 -14.49 -5.11 4.44
N ARG A 373 -14.48 -6.03 5.41
CA ARG A 373 -13.22 -6.50 6.00
C ARG A 373 -12.78 -7.87 5.52
N LEU A 374 -13.74 -8.76 5.29
CA LEU A 374 -13.49 -10.16 4.95
C LEU A 374 -14.23 -10.51 3.67
N VAL A 375 -13.49 -10.95 2.66
CA VAL A 375 -14.05 -11.51 1.43
C VAL A 375 -13.70 -12.98 1.35
N LEU A 376 -14.69 -13.81 1.08
CA LEU A 376 -14.59 -15.25 0.90
C LEU A 376 -14.81 -15.61 -0.57
N VAL A 377 -14.10 -16.63 -1.04
CA VAL A 377 -14.29 -17.16 -2.38
C VAL A 377 -14.12 -18.68 -2.38
N LEU A 378 -15.03 -19.37 -3.06
CA LEU A 378 -14.86 -20.76 -3.45
C LEU A 378 -14.42 -20.80 -4.91
N GLY A 379 -13.19 -21.25 -5.17
CA GLY A 379 -12.68 -21.20 -6.54
C GLY A 379 -11.32 -21.88 -6.72
N HIS A 380 -10.70 -21.64 -7.86
CA HIS A 380 -9.46 -22.30 -8.25
C HIS A 380 -8.28 -21.85 -7.37
N PRO A 381 -7.60 -22.77 -6.67
CA PRO A 381 -6.50 -22.44 -5.77
C PRO A 381 -5.28 -21.84 -6.49
N GLU A 382 -5.17 -22.00 -7.81
CA GLU A 382 -4.11 -21.38 -8.62
C GLU A 382 -4.45 -19.95 -9.10
N TYR A 383 -5.72 -19.52 -8.96
CA TYR A 383 -6.17 -18.24 -9.49
C TYR A 383 -6.25 -17.15 -8.43
N TYR A 384 -6.89 -17.40 -7.30
CA TYR A 384 -7.21 -16.37 -6.30
C TYR A 384 -6.05 -15.90 -5.42
N PRO A 385 -4.97 -16.67 -5.17
CA PRO A 385 -3.81 -16.19 -4.41
C PRO A 385 -3.13 -14.94 -5.01
N ARG A 386 -3.28 -14.70 -6.32
CA ARG A 386 -2.77 -13.48 -6.99
C ARG A 386 -3.44 -12.18 -6.53
N PHE A 387 -4.57 -12.28 -5.84
CA PHE A 387 -5.30 -11.17 -5.23
C PHE A 387 -5.08 -11.09 -3.72
N GLY A 388 -4.24 -11.95 -3.15
CA GLY A 388 -3.97 -12.01 -1.72
C GLY A 388 -4.84 -12.99 -0.94
N PHE A 389 -5.72 -13.77 -1.61
CA PHE A 389 -6.50 -14.80 -0.94
C PHE A 389 -5.60 -15.94 -0.43
N VAL A 390 -5.87 -16.37 0.79
CA VAL A 390 -5.26 -17.55 1.42
C VAL A 390 -6.35 -18.55 1.83
N ARG A 391 -5.99 -19.78 2.19
CA ARG A 391 -6.97 -20.78 2.65
C ARG A 391 -7.79 -20.22 3.81
N ALA A 392 -9.11 -20.35 3.75
CA ALA A 392 -10.01 -19.87 4.81
C ALA A 392 -9.76 -20.57 6.15
N SER A 393 -9.31 -21.83 6.10
CA SER A 393 -8.90 -22.60 7.28
C SER A 393 -7.74 -21.95 8.08
N ALA A 394 -6.87 -21.14 7.44
CA ALA A 394 -5.83 -20.39 8.13
C ALA A 394 -6.40 -19.37 9.14
N TYR A 395 -7.62 -18.90 8.88
CA TYR A 395 -8.37 -18.03 9.81
C TYR A 395 -9.37 -18.80 10.67
N GLY A 396 -9.41 -20.14 10.59
CA GLY A 396 -10.38 -20.95 11.30
C GLY A 396 -11.80 -20.84 10.73
N ILE A 397 -11.93 -20.49 9.44
CA ILE A 397 -13.20 -20.39 8.73
C ILE A 397 -13.40 -21.65 7.86
N LYS A 398 -14.60 -22.17 7.84
CA LYS A 398 -14.96 -23.37 7.07
C LYS A 398 -16.35 -23.21 6.40
N PRO A 399 -16.56 -23.80 5.22
CA PRO A 399 -17.90 -23.87 4.61
C PRO A 399 -18.80 -24.84 5.40
N ALA A 400 -20.11 -24.73 5.17
CA ALA A 400 -21.12 -25.64 5.74
C ALA A 400 -21.23 -26.98 4.96
N PHE A 401 -20.52 -27.11 3.85
CA PHE A 401 -20.54 -28.26 2.95
C PHE A 401 -19.09 -28.70 2.62
N GLU A 402 -18.96 -29.93 2.10
CA GLU A 402 -17.65 -30.51 1.81
C GLU A 402 -17.05 -29.93 0.51
N VAL A 403 -15.86 -29.34 0.63
CA VAL A 403 -15.02 -28.88 -0.51
C VAL A 403 -13.54 -29.09 -0.16
N PRO A 404 -12.65 -29.15 -1.17
CA PRO A 404 -11.22 -29.13 -0.92
C PRO A 404 -10.80 -27.89 -0.12
N ASP A 405 -9.95 -28.06 0.90
CA ASP A 405 -9.52 -26.98 1.79
C ASP A 405 -8.84 -25.82 1.06
N ASP A 406 -8.12 -26.12 -0.02
CA ASP A 406 -7.42 -25.13 -0.83
C ASP A 406 -8.35 -24.37 -1.81
N ALA A 407 -9.57 -24.88 -2.04
CA ALA A 407 -10.56 -24.21 -2.88
C ALA A 407 -11.37 -23.14 -2.13
N MET A 408 -11.49 -23.28 -0.78
CA MET A 408 -12.17 -22.29 0.05
C MET A 408 -11.14 -21.29 0.58
N MET A 409 -11.21 -20.05 0.11
CA MET A 409 -10.21 -19.03 0.39
C MET A 409 -10.83 -17.77 0.99
N ALA A 410 -10.01 -17.00 1.71
CA ALA A 410 -10.38 -15.78 2.40
C ALA A 410 -9.34 -14.69 2.16
N LEU A 411 -9.80 -13.44 2.06
CA LEU A 411 -8.99 -12.23 1.96
C LEU A 411 -9.42 -11.23 3.02
N LEU A 412 -8.48 -10.76 3.83
CA LEU A 412 -8.67 -9.61 4.70
C LEU A 412 -8.32 -8.34 3.94
N LEU A 413 -9.30 -7.48 3.72
CA LEU A 413 -9.12 -6.26 2.92
C LEU A 413 -8.33 -5.17 3.65
N ASP A 414 -8.44 -5.11 4.97
CA ASP A 414 -7.71 -4.15 5.81
C ASP A 414 -6.37 -4.69 6.36
N GLY A 415 -6.07 -5.95 6.07
CA GLY A 415 -4.84 -6.62 6.47
C GLY A 415 -4.65 -6.82 7.98
N SER A 416 -5.63 -6.44 8.82
CA SER A 416 -5.49 -6.39 10.28
C SER A 416 -6.77 -6.76 11.02
N GLY A 417 -6.62 -7.01 12.33
CA GLY A 417 -7.70 -7.20 13.29
C GLY A 417 -8.18 -8.63 13.45
N PRO A 418 -9.01 -8.88 14.47
CA PRO A 418 -9.55 -10.20 14.74
C PRO A 418 -10.52 -10.65 13.65
N VAL A 419 -10.39 -11.91 13.23
CA VAL A 419 -11.29 -12.55 12.29
C VAL A 419 -12.23 -13.47 13.06
N THR A 420 -13.54 -13.34 12.81
CA THR A 420 -14.51 -14.28 13.35
C THR A 420 -14.24 -15.67 12.76
N ARG A 421 -14.03 -16.64 13.62
CA ARG A 421 -13.85 -18.04 13.27
C ARG A 421 -15.21 -18.72 13.21
N GLY A 422 -15.35 -19.75 12.39
CA GLY A 422 -16.59 -20.52 12.39
C GLY A 422 -17.04 -20.95 11.00
N THR A 423 -18.34 -21.17 10.88
CA THR A 423 -18.95 -21.71 9.65
C THR A 423 -19.55 -20.60 8.81
N ILE A 424 -19.31 -20.67 7.49
CA ILE A 424 -19.87 -19.70 6.52
C ILE A 424 -21.35 -20.00 6.33
N SER A 425 -22.15 -18.94 6.39
CA SER A 425 -23.57 -18.97 6.01
C SER A 425 -23.79 -18.10 4.79
N TYR A 426 -24.20 -18.69 3.70
CA TYR A 426 -24.49 -18.00 2.44
C TYR A 426 -25.97 -17.60 2.35
N PRO A 427 -26.33 -16.61 1.51
CA PRO A 427 -27.70 -16.35 1.11
C PRO A 427 -28.38 -17.62 0.55
N ALA A 428 -29.69 -17.73 0.75
CA ALA A 428 -30.47 -18.91 0.30
C ALA A 428 -30.35 -19.17 -1.22
N ALA A 429 -30.10 -18.13 -2.00
CA ALA A 429 -29.92 -18.24 -3.45
C ALA A 429 -28.75 -19.15 -3.85
N PHE A 430 -27.73 -19.32 -2.99
CA PHE A 430 -26.63 -20.26 -3.28
C PHE A 430 -27.04 -21.74 -3.18
N GLY A 431 -28.16 -22.08 -2.53
CA GLY A 431 -28.66 -23.44 -2.43
C GLY A 431 -27.82 -24.36 -1.52
N VAL A 432 -27.01 -23.79 -0.61
CA VAL A 432 -26.09 -24.49 0.29
C VAL A 432 -26.30 -24.09 1.75
#